data_410bcdc4b75f674c37eacce12f3ce06c
#
_entry.id   410bcdc4b75f674c37eacce12f3ce06c
#
_cell.length_a   1.000
_cell.length_b   1.000
_cell.length_c   1.000
_cell.angle_alpha   90.00
_cell.angle_beta   90.00
_cell.angle_gamma   90.00
#
_symmetry.space_group_name_H-M   'P 1'
#
loop_
_entity.id
_entity.type
_entity.pdbx_description
1 polymer ?
#
loop_
_entity_poly.entity_id
_entity_poly.type
_entity_poly.pdbx_seq_one_letter_code
_entity_poly.pdbx_strand_id
1 'polypeptide(L)' 'MLQKSKLKKAINVSRKKIAFLEQKRTRSQAALVYALLNHTTPNDTDIEYFNQFTVQIENERAHMHELMAELDKLA' A
#
# COMPACT_ATOMS: atom_id res chain seq x y z
N MET A 1 -7.66 -22.10 -16.67
CA MET A 1 -6.36 -22.24 -17.18
C MET A 1 -5.32 -21.71 -16.22
N LEU A 2 -4.11 -22.28 -16.28
CA LEU A 2 -3.04 -22.01 -15.32
C LEU A 2 -2.67 -20.53 -15.21
N GLN A 3 -2.58 -19.84 -16.37
CA GLN A 3 -2.18 -18.45 -16.41
C GLN A 3 -3.20 -17.53 -15.72
N LYS A 4 -4.48 -17.75 -15.99
CA LYS A 4 -5.57 -16.99 -15.38
C LYS A 4 -5.60 -17.19 -13.88
N SER A 5 -5.42 -18.43 -13.42
CA SER A 5 -5.37 -18.76 -11.99
C SER A 5 -4.17 -18.11 -11.29
N LYS A 6 -3.00 -18.10 -11.95
CA LYS A 6 -1.81 -17.45 -11.41
C LYS A 6 -2.00 -15.94 -11.27
N LEU A 7 -2.62 -15.32 -12.27
CA LEU A 7 -2.91 -13.87 -12.21
C LEU A 7 -3.88 -13.55 -11.09
N LYS A 8 -4.92 -14.33 -10.90
CA LYS A 8 -5.87 -14.12 -9.79
C LYS A 8 -5.18 -14.25 -8.44
N LYS A 9 -4.29 -15.22 -8.28
CA LYS A 9 -3.51 -15.38 -7.05
C LYS A 9 -2.59 -14.18 -6.82
N ALA A 10 -1.90 -13.73 -7.86
CA ALA A 10 -0.99 -12.59 -7.78
C ALA A 10 -1.75 -11.32 -7.40
N ILE A 11 -2.93 -11.09 -7.98
CA ILE A 11 -3.79 -9.95 -7.64
C ILE A 11 -4.21 -10.02 -6.18
N ASN A 12 -4.59 -11.20 -5.70
CA ASN A 12 -5.01 -11.37 -4.32
C ASN A 12 -3.85 -11.11 -3.33
N VAL A 13 -2.65 -11.58 -3.66
CA VAL A 13 -1.43 -11.32 -2.87
C VAL A 13 -1.14 -9.81 -2.84
N SER A 14 -1.23 -9.15 -3.99
CA SER A 14 -1.02 -7.71 -4.10
C SER A 14 -2.03 -6.92 -3.26
N ARG A 15 -3.32 -7.31 -3.33
CA ARG A 15 -4.37 -6.67 -2.54
C ARG A 15 -4.11 -6.78 -1.04
N LYS A 16 -3.69 -7.95 -0.57
CA LYS A 16 -3.36 -8.17 0.84
C LYS A 16 -2.16 -7.35 1.27
N LYS A 17 -1.16 -7.24 0.39
CA LYS A 17 0.02 -6.43 0.64
C LYS A 17 -0.34 -4.96 0.77
N ILE A 18 -1.21 -4.45 -0.11
CA ILE A 18 -1.71 -3.06 -0.03
C ILE A 18 -2.42 -2.83 1.31
N ALA A 19 -3.32 -3.73 1.71
CA ALA A 19 -4.04 -3.60 2.98
C ALA A 19 -3.08 -3.55 4.17
N PHE A 20 -2.06 -4.38 4.17
CA PHE A 20 -1.02 -4.39 5.20
C PHE A 20 -0.27 -3.06 5.24
N LEU A 21 0.13 -2.55 4.08
CA LEU A 21 0.86 -1.28 3.98
C LEU A 21 -0.02 -0.11 4.40
N GLU A 22 -1.31 -0.12 4.04
CA GLU A 22 -2.26 0.92 4.47
C GLU A 22 -2.42 0.94 5.98
N GLN A 23 -2.45 -0.23 6.63
CA GLN A 23 -2.50 -0.33 8.08
C GLN A 23 -1.24 0.27 8.72
N LYS A 24 -0.07 -0.01 8.16
CA LYS A 24 1.19 0.57 8.62
C LYS A 24 1.22 2.08 8.45
N ARG A 25 0.75 2.57 7.30
CA ARG A 25 0.67 4.02 7.05
C ARG A 25 -0.28 4.70 8.03
N THR A 26 -1.41 4.08 8.33
CA THR A 26 -2.38 4.63 9.29
C THR A 26 -1.74 4.81 10.67
N ARG A 27 -0.92 3.85 11.11
CA ARG A 27 -0.21 3.97 12.39
C ARG A 27 0.78 5.13 12.37
N SER A 28 1.53 5.30 11.28
CA SER A 28 2.47 6.42 11.14
C SER A 28 1.73 7.75 11.11
N GLN A 29 0.59 7.81 10.43
CA GLN A 29 -0.26 9.00 10.38
C GLN A 29 -0.79 9.36 11.77
N ALA A 30 -1.20 8.37 12.57
CA ALA A 30 -1.68 8.60 13.91
C ALA A 30 -0.61 9.26 14.79
N ALA A 31 0.66 8.84 14.65
CA ALA A 31 1.77 9.47 15.36
C ALA A 31 1.95 10.93 14.98
N LEU A 32 1.82 11.26 13.68
CA LEU A 32 1.92 12.63 13.20
C LEU A 32 0.79 13.50 13.74
N VAL A 33 -0.44 12.98 13.68
CA VAL A 33 -1.62 13.68 14.19
C VAL A 33 -1.50 13.93 15.70
N TYR A 34 -1.05 12.92 16.43
CA TYR A 34 -0.85 13.04 17.89
C TYR A 34 0.12 14.16 18.22
N ALA A 35 1.25 14.25 17.50
CA ALA A 35 2.22 15.32 17.69
C ALA A 35 1.60 16.70 17.45
N LEU A 36 0.81 16.83 16.37
CA LEU A 36 0.13 18.09 16.06
C LEU A 36 -0.88 18.49 17.14
N LEU A 37 -1.65 17.52 17.67
CA LEU A 37 -2.62 17.77 18.73
C LEU A 37 -1.95 18.22 20.03
N ASN A 38 -0.73 17.78 20.29
CA ASN A 38 0.03 18.15 21.47
C ASN A 38 0.93 19.38 21.23
N HIS A 39 0.77 20.07 20.10
CA HIS A 39 1.56 21.25 19.75
C HIS A 39 3.05 20.97 19.73
N THR A 40 3.43 19.75 19.33
CA THR A 40 4.83 19.36 19.18
C THR A 40 5.16 19.15 17.70
N THR A 41 6.45 19.22 17.37
CA THR A 41 6.91 18.94 16.03
C THR A 41 6.90 17.42 15.83
N PRO A 42 6.29 16.92 14.73
CA PRO A 42 6.36 15.49 14.42
C PRO A 42 7.80 15.02 14.29
N ASN A 43 8.05 13.77 14.71
CA ASN A 43 9.35 13.15 14.60
C ASN A 43 9.68 12.89 13.13
N ASP A 44 10.91 13.22 12.71
CA ASP A 44 11.36 13.00 11.34
C ASP A 44 11.24 11.55 10.92
N THR A 45 11.50 10.61 11.82
CA THR A 45 11.36 9.17 11.57
C THR A 45 9.91 8.81 11.22
N ASP A 46 8.94 9.37 11.95
CA ASP A 46 7.53 9.11 11.68
C ASP A 46 7.09 9.68 10.33
N ILE A 47 7.57 10.87 9.98
CA ILE A 47 7.31 11.49 8.68
C ILE A 47 7.89 10.60 7.57
N GLU A 48 9.12 10.12 7.75
CA GLU A 48 9.80 9.28 6.77
C GLU A 48 9.07 7.96 6.55
N TYR A 49 8.63 7.29 7.63
CA TYR A 49 7.84 6.06 7.51
C TYR A 49 6.53 6.31 6.78
N PHE A 50 5.82 7.38 7.11
CA PHE A 50 4.59 7.71 6.41
C PHE A 50 4.81 7.87 4.91
N ASN A 51 5.86 8.59 4.53
CA ASN A 51 6.20 8.82 3.12
C ASN A 51 6.61 7.52 2.43
N GLN A 52 7.40 6.67 3.08
CA GLN A 52 7.82 5.38 2.53
C GLN A 52 6.62 4.46 2.29
N PHE A 53 5.71 4.37 3.25
CA PHE A 53 4.51 3.55 3.09
C PHE A 53 3.63 4.07 1.97
N THR A 54 3.51 5.38 1.82
CA THR A 54 2.73 5.99 0.73
C THR A 54 3.30 5.59 -0.63
N VAL A 55 4.63 5.69 -0.80
CA VAL A 55 5.30 5.30 -2.05
C VAL A 55 5.12 3.80 -2.32
N GLN A 56 5.30 2.96 -1.30
CA GLN A 56 5.13 1.51 -1.45
C GLN A 56 3.69 1.13 -1.85
N ILE A 57 2.70 1.80 -1.26
CA ILE A 57 1.29 1.58 -1.61
C ILE A 57 1.03 1.97 -3.07
N GLU A 58 1.52 3.12 -3.50
CA GLU A 58 1.36 3.57 -4.89
C GLU A 58 1.99 2.60 -5.87
N ASN A 59 3.20 2.13 -5.57
CA ASN A 59 3.90 1.16 -6.42
C ASN A 59 3.14 -0.17 -6.49
N GLU A 60 2.63 -0.64 -5.36
CA GLU A 60 1.90 -1.90 -5.33
C GLU A 60 0.54 -1.78 -6.01
N ARG A 61 -0.13 -0.64 -5.92
CA ARG A 61 -1.38 -0.39 -6.66
C ARG A 61 -1.14 -0.40 -8.16
N ALA A 62 -0.05 0.23 -8.61
CA ALA A 62 0.31 0.22 -10.03
C ALA A 62 0.57 -1.21 -10.51
N HIS A 63 1.29 -2.01 -9.71
CA HIS A 63 1.54 -3.42 -10.02
C HIS A 63 0.24 -4.22 -10.10
N MET A 64 -0.67 -4.01 -9.15
CA MET A 64 -1.98 -4.69 -9.15
C MET A 64 -2.79 -4.34 -10.40
N HIS A 65 -2.77 -3.06 -10.81
CA HIS A 65 -3.48 -2.62 -12.01
C HIS A 65 -2.92 -3.28 -13.27
N GLU A 66 -1.60 -3.46 -13.35
CA GLU A 66 -0.97 -4.19 -14.45
C GLU A 66 -1.44 -5.64 -14.50
N LEU A 67 -1.49 -6.29 -13.35
CA LEU A 67 -1.98 -7.68 -13.27
C LEU A 67 -3.45 -7.78 -13.68
N MET A 68 -4.27 -6.83 -13.26
CA MET A 68 -5.68 -6.78 -13.62
C MET A 68 -5.87 -6.57 -15.12
N ALA A 69 -5.04 -5.70 -15.73
CA ALA A 69 -5.08 -5.47 -17.17
C ALA A 69 -4.69 -6.74 -17.94
N GLU A 70 -3.70 -7.49 -17.47
CA GLU A 70 -3.32 -8.77 -18.07
C GLU A 70 -4.45 -9.79 -17.94
N LEU A 71 -5.11 -9.84 -16.81
CA LEU A 71 -6.23 -10.75 -16.60
C LEU A 71 -7.39 -10.43 -17.56
N ASP A 72 -7.69 -9.14 -17.75
CA ASP A 72 -8.74 -8.71 -18.68
C ASP A 72 -8.45 -9.15 -20.10
N LYS A 73 -7.19 -9.19 -20.51
CA LYS A 73 -6.81 -9.66 -21.85
C LYS A 73 -7.09 -11.15 -22.05
N LEU A 74 -7.18 -11.90 -20.97
CA LEU A 74 -7.45 -13.34 -21.01
C LEU A 74 -8.96 -13.67 -20.96
N ALA A 75 -9.78 -12.69 -20.75
CA ALA A 75 -11.23 -12.86 -20.61
C ALA A 75 -11.94 -13.03 -21.95
#